data_19f06fa780a19779554975dd1a635a4f
#
_entry.id   19f06fa780a19779554975dd1a635a4f
#
_cell.length_a   1.000
_cell.length_b   1.000
_cell.length_c   1.000
_cell.angle_alpha   90.00
_cell.angle_beta   90.00
_cell.angle_gamma   90.00
#
_symmetry.space_group_name_H-M   'P 1'
#
loop_
_entity.id
_entity.type
_entity.pdbx_description
1 polymer ?
#
loop_
_entity_poly.entity_id
_entity_poly.type
_entity_poly.pdbx_seq_one_letter_code
_entity_poly.pdbx_strand_id
1 'polypeptide(L)'
;MFDSPLISICIPVYNSDVNSLAQSLYEQCKLLGDKVEIIVIDDCSDLIWKQKNEASKNVCKFIELPENIGRSKIRNLFLAHSKGDYLLFIDGDSEIVSKNYVFDFVRFLENSTVDVLVGGSIYQKDKPDRSKYLRWKYSIYRESKTADKREKGNLGFKTNNFLIRRELFLEIPFNEELKGYGHEDTLFGILLIQKNCKIEHLENPVLNKHLDTNKVFLKKTDNAILNLVKIYFMRDQYPEISEIKLIRFYEKIAQQKLRKIVLIIFQMIRPFVVFFLQKGYFILWMFDFYKLGLFIRKIKS
;
A
#
# COMPACT_ATOMS: atom_id res chain seq x y z
N MET A 1 11.91 22.46 24.10
CA MET A 1 12.70 21.69 23.10
C MET A 1 12.18 20.27 23.18
N PHE A 2 11.72 19.72 22.08
CA PHE A 2 11.35 18.30 22.06
C PHE A 2 12.66 17.51 22.03
N ASP A 3 12.84 16.54 22.94
CA ASP A 3 14.04 15.68 22.97
C ASP A 3 14.09 14.71 21.77
N SER A 4 13.00 14.58 21.00
CA SER A 4 12.86 13.77 19.78
C SER A 4 11.98 14.49 18.76
N PRO A 5 12.10 14.21 17.45
CA PRO A 5 11.17 14.74 16.44
C PRO A 5 9.74 14.21 16.68
N LEU A 6 8.76 15.03 16.34
CA LEU A 6 7.34 14.62 16.38
C LEU A 6 7.04 13.55 15.31
N ILE A 7 7.58 13.74 14.08
CA ILE A 7 7.34 12.85 12.94
C ILE A 7 8.64 12.37 12.31
N SER A 8 8.76 11.05 12.10
CA SER A 8 9.74 10.47 11.18
C SER A 8 9.06 10.12 9.87
N ILE A 9 9.43 10.77 8.77
CA ILE A 9 8.97 10.42 7.42
C ILE A 9 9.79 9.22 6.94
N CYS A 10 9.11 8.11 6.67
CA CYS A 10 9.65 6.79 6.38
C CYS A 10 9.37 6.42 4.92
N ILE A 11 10.40 6.36 4.08
CA ILE A 11 10.26 6.14 2.64
C ILE A 11 10.99 4.84 2.25
N PRO A 12 10.27 3.71 2.14
CA PRO A 12 10.86 2.48 1.60
C PRO A 12 11.01 2.60 0.09
N VAL A 13 12.19 2.26 -0.44
CA VAL A 13 12.53 2.35 -1.86
C VAL A 13 13.02 1.01 -2.38
N TYR A 14 12.57 0.62 -3.57
CA TYR A 14 13.10 -0.48 -4.34
C TYR A 14 12.91 -0.22 -5.84
N ASN A 15 14.02 -0.10 -6.57
CA ASN A 15 14.03 0.16 -8.01
C ASN A 15 13.14 1.34 -8.42
N SER A 16 13.25 2.46 -7.69
CA SER A 16 12.48 3.69 -7.93
C SER A 16 13.36 4.93 -7.73
N ASP A 17 13.07 6.00 -8.49
CA ASP A 17 13.67 7.32 -8.31
C ASP A 17 12.93 8.07 -7.21
N VAL A 18 13.63 8.39 -6.12
CA VAL A 18 13.09 9.06 -4.94
C VAL A 18 13.52 10.54 -4.82
N ASN A 19 14.37 11.05 -5.72
CA ASN A 19 14.96 12.38 -5.59
C ASN A 19 13.92 13.50 -5.51
N SER A 20 12.93 13.51 -6.41
CA SER A 20 11.92 14.56 -6.40
C SER A 20 11.04 14.51 -5.15
N LEU A 21 10.74 13.32 -4.64
CA LEU A 21 10.00 13.12 -3.41
C LEU A 21 10.80 13.61 -2.20
N ALA A 22 12.06 13.17 -2.07
CA ALA A 22 12.94 13.55 -0.96
C ALA A 22 13.18 15.06 -0.94
N GLN A 23 13.46 15.67 -2.10
CA GLN A 23 13.67 17.11 -2.22
C GLN A 23 12.41 17.91 -1.85
N SER A 24 11.24 17.50 -2.35
CA SER A 24 9.97 18.17 -2.03
C SER A 24 9.63 18.12 -0.55
N LEU A 25 9.88 16.98 0.11
CA LEU A 25 9.70 16.83 1.54
C LEU A 25 10.73 17.67 2.33
N TYR A 26 11.99 17.66 1.91
CA TYR A 26 13.04 18.43 2.57
C TYR A 26 12.73 19.93 2.57
N GLU A 27 12.27 20.51 1.46
CA GLU A 27 11.90 21.91 1.41
C GLU A 27 10.76 22.28 2.38
N GLN A 28 9.81 21.36 2.60
CA GLN A 28 8.75 21.55 3.59
C GLN A 28 9.26 21.37 5.02
N CYS A 29 10.12 20.39 5.26
CA CYS A 29 10.69 20.09 6.60
C CYS A 29 11.60 21.20 7.11
N LYS A 30 12.33 21.89 6.25
CA LYS A 30 13.15 23.08 6.64
C LYS A 30 12.37 24.11 7.46
N LEU A 31 11.08 24.29 7.16
CA LEU A 31 10.23 25.25 7.86
C LEU A 31 9.76 24.76 9.23
N LEU A 32 9.89 23.45 9.49
CA LEU A 32 9.44 22.79 10.71
C LEU A 32 10.59 22.50 11.69
N GLY A 33 11.84 22.71 11.25
CA GLY A 33 13.05 22.47 12.07
C GLY A 33 13.13 21.04 12.55
N ASP A 34 13.55 20.84 13.82
CA ASP A 34 13.79 19.54 14.41
C ASP A 34 12.52 18.71 14.70
N LYS A 35 11.33 19.24 14.38
CA LYS A 35 10.06 18.51 14.55
C LYS A 35 9.92 17.32 13.62
N VAL A 36 10.66 17.29 12.50
CA VAL A 36 10.49 16.28 11.44
C VAL A 36 11.86 15.80 10.95
N GLU A 37 12.01 14.49 10.83
CA GLU A 37 13.15 13.87 10.16
C GLU A 37 12.71 13.09 8.92
N ILE A 38 13.60 12.96 7.93
CA ILE A 38 13.33 12.20 6.70
C ILE A 38 14.31 11.03 6.63
N ILE A 39 13.78 9.82 6.46
CA ILE A 39 14.54 8.58 6.39
C ILE A 39 14.12 7.83 5.13
N VAL A 40 15.09 7.51 4.30
CA VAL A 40 14.94 6.64 3.13
C VAL A 40 15.69 5.35 3.40
N ILE A 41 15.04 4.21 3.20
CA ILE A 41 15.70 2.89 3.21
C ILE A 41 15.55 2.27 1.84
N ASP A 42 16.67 1.98 1.18
CA ASP A 42 16.74 1.30 -0.11
C ASP A 42 16.86 -0.22 0.11
N ASP A 43 15.87 -0.96 -0.37
CA ASP A 43 15.75 -2.41 -0.23
C ASP A 43 16.60 -3.16 -1.28
N CYS A 44 17.89 -2.79 -1.38
CA CYS A 44 18.83 -3.35 -2.32
C CYS A 44 18.42 -3.14 -3.79
N SER A 45 18.19 -1.89 -4.18
CA SER A 45 17.93 -1.54 -5.59
C SER A 45 19.11 -1.83 -6.52
N ASP A 46 18.82 -2.01 -7.80
CA ASP A 46 19.83 -2.15 -8.85
C ASP A 46 20.71 -0.89 -8.95
N LEU A 47 21.94 -1.05 -9.39
CA LEU A 47 22.96 0.01 -9.43
C LEU A 47 22.47 1.29 -10.12
N ILE A 48 21.70 1.18 -11.17
CA ILE A 48 21.14 2.33 -11.90
C ILE A 48 20.26 3.21 -11.02
N TRP A 49 19.49 2.61 -10.10
CA TRP A 49 18.64 3.34 -9.18
C TRP A 49 19.42 3.92 -8.02
N LYS A 50 20.43 3.20 -7.51
CA LYS A 50 21.34 3.72 -6.48
C LYS A 50 22.06 4.97 -6.98
N GLN A 51 22.59 4.93 -8.20
CA GLN A 51 23.23 6.09 -8.83
C GLN A 51 22.26 7.26 -9.02
N LYS A 52 21.02 6.99 -9.44
CA LYS A 52 20.01 8.04 -9.57
C LYS A 52 19.68 8.69 -8.23
N ASN A 53 19.60 7.90 -7.18
CA ASN A 53 19.17 8.37 -5.84
C ASN A 53 20.33 9.00 -5.04
N GLU A 54 21.53 9.13 -5.58
CA GLU A 54 22.70 9.68 -4.88
C GLU A 54 22.44 11.09 -4.32
N ALA A 55 21.73 11.93 -5.09
CA ALA A 55 21.41 13.30 -4.66
C ALA A 55 20.49 13.33 -3.40
N SER A 56 19.67 12.32 -3.18
CA SER A 56 18.80 12.23 -2.01
C SER A 56 19.57 12.11 -0.70
N LYS A 57 20.81 11.61 -0.73
CA LYS A 57 21.68 11.49 0.46
C LYS A 57 22.02 12.84 1.09
N ASN A 58 21.90 13.94 0.34
CA ASN A 58 22.18 15.30 0.82
C ASN A 58 20.99 15.90 1.61
N VAL A 59 19.79 15.33 1.48
CA VAL A 59 18.56 15.93 2.02
C VAL A 59 17.82 15.04 3.00
N CYS A 60 18.27 13.80 3.19
CA CYS A 60 17.65 12.85 4.12
C CYS A 60 18.67 11.85 4.67
N LYS A 61 18.32 11.16 5.76
CA LYS A 61 19.04 9.98 6.22
C LYS A 61 18.78 8.84 5.23
N PHE A 62 19.78 8.48 4.42
CA PHE A 62 19.66 7.45 3.37
C PHE A 62 20.41 6.18 3.81
N ILE A 63 19.73 5.04 3.78
CA ILE A 63 20.26 3.73 4.20
C ILE A 63 20.10 2.76 3.04
N GLU A 64 21.18 2.12 2.62
CA GLU A 64 21.17 1.06 1.60
C GLU A 64 21.31 -0.31 2.26
N LEU A 65 20.38 -1.21 1.97
CA LEU A 65 20.45 -2.58 2.46
C LEU A 65 21.31 -3.45 1.53
N PRO A 66 22.02 -4.45 2.10
CA PRO A 66 22.85 -5.38 1.33
C PRO A 66 22.02 -6.40 0.53
N GLU A 67 20.77 -6.66 0.94
CA GLU A 67 19.86 -7.60 0.31
C GLU A 67 18.41 -7.08 0.33
N ASN A 68 17.58 -7.56 -0.59
CA ASN A 68 16.15 -7.25 -0.62
C ASN A 68 15.41 -8.05 0.46
N ILE A 69 14.90 -7.36 1.47
CA ILE A 69 14.18 -7.96 2.62
C ILE A 69 12.65 -7.93 2.45
N GLY A 70 12.16 -7.16 1.49
CA GLY A 70 10.75 -7.08 1.12
C GLY A 70 9.90 -6.13 1.95
N ARG A 71 8.66 -5.93 1.49
CA ARG A 71 7.78 -4.81 1.87
C ARG A 71 7.43 -4.72 3.36
N SER A 72 7.15 -5.84 4.01
CA SER A 72 6.82 -5.87 5.44
C SER A 72 8.06 -5.60 6.30
N LYS A 73 9.13 -6.32 6.04
CA LYS A 73 10.38 -6.20 6.80
C LYS A 73 10.99 -4.80 6.72
N ILE A 74 11.02 -4.20 5.52
CA ILE A 74 11.58 -2.86 5.36
C ILE A 74 10.77 -1.81 6.13
N ARG A 75 9.43 -1.92 6.19
CA ARG A 75 8.60 -1.01 6.98
C ARG A 75 8.87 -1.20 8.48
N ASN A 76 8.97 -2.43 8.96
CA ASN A 76 9.30 -2.72 10.35
C ASN A 76 10.69 -2.19 10.73
N LEU A 77 11.65 -2.24 9.80
CA LEU A 77 13.02 -1.79 10.02
C LEU A 77 13.12 -0.28 10.34
N PHE A 78 12.17 0.54 9.88
CA PHE A 78 12.15 1.97 10.19
C PHE A 78 12.09 2.25 11.69
N LEU A 79 11.51 1.35 12.51
CA LEU A 79 11.50 1.50 13.97
C LEU A 79 12.92 1.64 14.56
N ALA A 80 13.89 0.91 14.01
CA ALA A 80 15.28 0.96 14.49
C ALA A 80 16.04 2.21 14.02
N HIS A 81 15.56 2.88 12.97
CA HIS A 81 16.27 3.98 12.32
C HIS A 81 15.63 5.35 12.53
N SER A 82 14.43 5.41 13.06
CA SER A 82 13.63 6.61 13.30
C SER A 82 13.56 6.96 14.79
N LYS A 83 13.27 8.22 15.11
CA LYS A 83 13.18 8.75 16.49
C LYS A 83 11.84 9.42 16.80
N GLY A 84 11.03 9.74 15.77
CA GLY A 84 9.77 10.46 15.92
C GLY A 84 8.73 9.69 16.72
N ASP A 85 7.86 10.40 17.44
CA ASP A 85 6.73 9.83 18.17
C ASP A 85 5.70 9.20 17.21
N TYR A 86 5.68 9.70 15.97
CA TYR A 86 4.90 9.16 14.87
C TYR A 86 5.77 8.83 13.66
N LEU A 87 5.41 7.77 12.94
CA LEU A 87 6.02 7.39 11.67
C LEU A 87 5.05 7.67 10.53
N LEU A 88 5.45 8.53 9.58
CA LEU A 88 4.69 8.83 8.36
C LEU A 88 5.29 8.03 7.20
N PHE A 89 4.61 6.98 6.79
CA PHE A 89 5.02 6.14 5.65
C PHE A 89 4.53 6.72 4.34
N ILE A 90 5.44 6.82 3.36
CA ILE A 90 5.16 7.25 1.98
C ILE A 90 5.88 6.29 1.04
N ASP A 91 5.17 5.69 0.07
CA ASP A 91 5.83 4.84 -0.94
C ASP A 91 6.76 5.69 -1.83
N GLY A 92 7.96 5.18 -2.13
CA GLY A 92 9.04 5.92 -2.81
C GLY A 92 8.74 6.33 -4.27
N ASP A 93 7.67 5.79 -4.88
CA ASP A 93 7.19 6.17 -6.22
C ASP A 93 6.06 7.23 -6.19
N SER A 94 5.82 7.81 -5.02
CA SER A 94 4.81 8.87 -4.81
C SER A 94 5.35 10.27 -5.13
N GLU A 95 4.45 11.20 -5.39
CA GLU A 95 4.73 12.64 -5.51
C GLU A 95 3.88 13.44 -4.55
N ILE A 96 4.49 14.42 -3.91
CA ILE A 96 3.79 15.37 -3.05
C ILE A 96 3.12 16.44 -3.93
N VAL A 97 1.81 16.59 -3.79
CA VAL A 97 1.01 17.56 -4.56
C VAL A 97 0.64 18.80 -3.75
N SER A 98 0.58 18.68 -2.43
CA SER A 98 0.30 19.81 -1.54
C SER A 98 1.59 20.50 -1.09
N LYS A 99 1.63 21.83 -1.16
CA LYS A 99 2.73 22.64 -0.60
C LYS A 99 2.78 22.59 0.93
N ASN A 100 1.70 22.18 1.56
CA ASN A 100 1.55 22.09 3.02
C ASN A 100 1.48 20.63 3.50
N TYR A 101 1.94 19.67 2.68
CA TYR A 101 1.74 18.25 2.96
C TYR A 101 2.24 17.81 4.35
N VAL A 102 3.47 18.14 4.70
CA VAL A 102 4.05 17.79 6.00
C VAL A 102 3.40 18.64 7.11
N PHE A 103 3.17 19.93 6.84
CA PHE A 103 2.56 20.85 7.78
C PHE A 103 1.14 20.43 8.20
N ASP A 104 0.35 19.89 7.26
CA ASP A 104 -1.01 19.41 7.56
C ASP A 104 -1.01 18.24 8.53
N PHE A 105 -0.04 17.31 8.46
CA PHE A 105 0.13 16.25 9.46
C PHE A 105 0.55 16.80 10.82
N VAL A 106 1.54 17.70 10.86
CA VAL A 106 2.00 18.33 12.11
C VAL A 106 0.85 19.08 12.78
N ARG A 107 0.15 19.92 12.03
CA ARG A 107 -1.00 20.69 12.53
C ARG A 107 -2.11 19.78 13.06
N PHE A 108 -2.36 18.66 12.40
CA PHE A 108 -3.35 17.70 12.88
C PHE A 108 -2.96 17.15 14.26
N LEU A 109 -1.69 16.75 14.45
CA LEU A 109 -1.18 16.21 15.71
C LEU A 109 -1.11 17.25 16.83
N GLU A 110 -0.91 18.54 16.51
CA GLU A 110 -0.95 19.62 17.50
C GLU A 110 -2.36 19.84 18.08
N ASN A 111 -3.41 19.43 17.35
CA ASN A 111 -4.80 19.67 17.73
C ASN A 111 -5.57 18.41 18.15
N SER A 112 -5.02 17.21 17.88
CA SER A 112 -5.68 15.95 18.22
C SER A 112 -4.68 14.81 18.37
N THR A 113 -5.07 13.81 19.18
CA THR A 113 -4.34 12.55 19.29
C THR A 113 -5.03 11.49 18.45
N VAL A 114 -4.25 10.71 17.72
CA VAL A 114 -4.72 9.64 16.85
C VAL A 114 -3.75 8.47 16.89
N ASP A 115 -4.24 7.26 16.72
CA ASP A 115 -3.38 6.09 16.59
C ASP A 115 -2.85 5.96 15.16
N VAL A 116 -3.72 6.18 14.17
CA VAL A 116 -3.40 6.10 12.74
C VAL A 116 -4.12 7.19 11.97
N LEU A 117 -3.40 7.94 11.13
CA LEU A 117 -3.96 8.96 10.23
C LEU A 117 -3.62 8.62 8.78
N VAL A 118 -4.63 8.45 7.93
CA VAL A 118 -4.47 8.05 6.53
C VAL A 118 -4.63 9.26 5.61
N GLY A 119 -3.57 9.67 4.91
CA GLY A 119 -3.59 10.80 3.98
C GLY A 119 -4.27 10.50 2.64
N GLY A 120 -4.24 9.22 2.22
CA GLY A 120 -4.82 8.77 0.97
C GLY A 120 -3.92 8.93 -0.25
N SER A 121 -4.43 8.54 -1.40
CA SER A 121 -3.71 8.61 -2.67
C SER A 121 -4.62 8.94 -3.84
N ILE A 122 -4.04 9.62 -4.84
CA ILE A 122 -4.67 9.94 -6.12
C ILE A 122 -3.81 9.43 -7.27
N TYR A 123 -4.40 9.36 -8.43
CA TYR A 123 -3.74 8.97 -9.68
C TYR A 123 -4.05 9.99 -10.77
N GLN A 124 -3.17 10.07 -11.78
CA GLN A 124 -3.41 10.93 -12.94
C GLN A 124 -4.74 10.57 -13.61
N LYS A 125 -5.56 11.59 -13.88
CA LYS A 125 -6.88 11.41 -14.50
C LYS A 125 -6.78 11.11 -15.98
N ASP A 126 -5.71 11.55 -16.63
CA ASP A 126 -5.50 11.36 -18.04
C ASP A 126 -5.37 9.86 -18.36
N LYS A 127 -6.08 9.47 -19.41
CA LYS A 127 -6.15 8.07 -19.83
C LYS A 127 -4.82 7.67 -20.48
N PRO A 128 -4.09 6.69 -19.93
CA PRO A 128 -2.84 6.23 -20.49
C PRO A 128 -3.06 5.37 -21.76
N ASP A 129 -1.95 4.97 -22.38
CA ASP A 129 -2.01 3.94 -23.43
C ASP A 129 -2.63 2.62 -22.93
N ARG A 130 -3.08 1.79 -23.88
CA ARG A 130 -3.79 0.55 -23.57
C ARG A 130 -2.96 -0.46 -22.75
N SER A 131 -1.65 -0.41 -22.83
CA SER A 131 -0.77 -1.32 -22.10
C SER A 131 -0.80 -1.11 -20.58
N LYS A 132 -1.24 0.07 -20.11
CA LYS A 132 -1.36 0.44 -18.69
C LYS A 132 -2.82 0.65 -18.25
N TYR A 133 -3.77 0.48 -19.16
CA TYR A 133 -5.16 0.85 -18.94
C TYR A 133 -5.85 0.06 -17.82
N LEU A 134 -5.49 -1.22 -17.61
CA LEU A 134 -6.03 -2.04 -16.53
C LEU A 134 -5.67 -1.44 -15.16
N ARG A 135 -4.38 -1.18 -14.93
CA ARG A 135 -3.90 -0.60 -13.66
C ARG A 135 -4.52 0.76 -13.41
N TRP A 136 -4.51 1.64 -14.42
CA TRP A 136 -5.10 2.97 -14.31
C TRP A 136 -6.59 2.94 -13.94
N LYS A 137 -7.39 2.16 -14.66
CA LYS A 137 -8.84 2.08 -14.41
C LYS A 137 -9.13 1.52 -13.01
N TYR A 138 -8.38 0.51 -12.58
CA TYR A 138 -8.48 -0.02 -11.23
C TYR A 138 -8.15 1.05 -10.19
N SER A 139 -7.08 1.81 -10.39
CA SER A 139 -6.65 2.89 -9.50
C SER A 139 -7.70 3.98 -9.37
N ILE A 140 -8.23 4.49 -10.49
CA ILE A 140 -9.22 5.56 -10.49
C ILE A 140 -10.53 5.11 -9.82
N TYR A 141 -11.04 3.92 -10.14
CA TYR A 141 -12.37 3.51 -9.69
C TYR A 141 -12.39 2.73 -8.36
N ARG A 142 -11.27 2.18 -7.92
CA ARG A 142 -11.22 1.32 -6.73
C ARG A 142 -10.32 1.84 -5.62
N GLU A 143 -9.27 2.62 -5.97
CA GLU A 143 -8.26 3.06 -4.99
C GLU A 143 -8.35 4.55 -4.68
N SER A 144 -8.58 5.43 -5.69
CA SER A 144 -8.76 6.87 -5.45
C SER A 144 -10.07 7.15 -4.74
N LYS A 145 -9.99 7.46 -3.45
CA LYS A 145 -11.15 7.80 -2.62
C LYS A 145 -10.84 9.03 -1.77
N THR A 146 -11.81 9.93 -1.65
CA THR A 146 -11.77 11.04 -0.69
C THR A 146 -11.78 10.53 0.75
N ALA A 147 -11.36 11.35 1.72
CA ALA A 147 -11.36 11.01 3.14
C ALA A 147 -12.73 10.47 3.60
N ASP A 148 -13.83 11.17 3.32
CA ASP A 148 -15.20 10.76 3.69
C ASP A 148 -15.60 9.38 3.16
N LYS A 149 -15.09 9.00 1.96
CA LYS A 149 -15.36 7.68 1.38
C LYS A 149 -14.47 6.59 1.95
N ARG A 150 -13.29 6.95 2.47
CA ARG A 150 -12.40 6.02 3.15
C ARG A 150 -12.91 5.69 4.54
N GLU A 151 -13.40 6.68 5.29
CA GLU A 151 -13.99 6.52 6.63
C GLU A 151 -15.11 5.47 6.69
N LYS A 152 -15.95 5.44 5.65
CA LYS A 152 -17.08 4.49 5.55
C LYS A 152 -16.66 3.04 5.23
N GLY A 153 -15.37 2.77 5.07
CA GLY A 153 -14.88 1.47 4.60
C GLY A 153 -13.76 0.89 5.45
N ASN A 154 -14.09 0.30 6.56
CA ASN A 154 -13.15 -0.18 7.59
C ASN A 154 -11.99 -1.07 7.12
N LEU A 155 -12.10 -1.77 5.98
CA LEU A 155 -11.04 -2.63 5.42
C LEU A 155 -10.25 -1.98 4.28
N GLY A 156 -10.40 -0.68 4.06
CA GLY A 156 -9.76 0.06 2.96
C GLY A 156 -8.41 0.70 3.32
N PHE A 157 -7.75 0.24 4.38
CA PHE A 157 -6.44 0.73 4.77
C PHE A 157 -5.41 0.51 3.66
N LYS A 158 -4.57 1.50 3.43
CA LYS A 158 -3.48 1.49 2.44
C LYS A 158 -2.19 2.02 3.07
N THR A 159 -1.08 1.38 2.76
CA THR A 159 0.22 1.67 3.35
C THR A 159 1.05 2.69 2.58
N ASN A 160 0.52 3.28 1.53
CA ASN A 160 1.27 4.19 0.66
C ASN A 160 1.29 5.65 1.12
N ASN A 161 0.46 6.02 2.09
CA ASN A 161 0.42 7.35 2.71
C ASN A 161 -0.34 7.27 4.04
N PHE A 162 0.33 6.92 5.12
CA PHE A 162 -0.28 6.86 6.45
C PHE A 162 0.73 7.21 7.54
N LEU A 163 0.22 7.82 8.59
CA LEU A 163 0.95 8.12 9.81
C LEU A 163 0.45 7.20 10.92
N ILE A 164 1.36 6.70 11.74
CA ILE A 164 1.06 5.81 12.87
C ILE A 164 1.90 6.17 14.09
N ARG A 165 1.29 6.10 15.28
CA ARG A 165 2.00 6.28 16.54
C ARG A 165 3.05 5.17 16.73
N ARG A 166 4.27 5.56 17.08
CA ARG A 166 5.43 4.64 17.23
C ARG A 166 5.15 3.46 18.15
N GLU A 167 4.60 3.74 19.34
CA GLU A 167 4.31 2.70 20.33
C GLU A 167 3.34 1.65 19.79
N LEU A 168 2.30 2.11 19.07
CA LEU A 168 1.35 1.20 18.40
C LEU A 168 2.02 0.37 17.31
N PHE A 169 2.92 0.98 16.53
CA PHE A 169 3.63 0.25 15.47
C PHE A 169 4.62 -0.78 16.03
N LEU A 170 5.22 -0.52 17.21
CA LEU A 170 6.02 -1.50 17.94
C LEU A 170 5.16 -2.70 18.41
N GLU A 171 3.92 -2.44 18.84
CA GLU A 171 2.99 -3.49 19.29
C GLU A 171 2.41 -4.29 18.13
N ILE A 172 2.12 -3.63 17.01
CA ILE A 172 1.50 -4.23 15.81
C ILE A 172 2.41 -4.00 14.60
N PRO A 173 3.50 -4.76 14.42
CA PRO A 173 4.32 -4.68 13.21
C PRO A 173 3.64 -5.35 12.01
N PHE A 174 4.11 -5.05 10.81
CA PHE A 174 3.69 -5.78 9.60
C PHE A 174 4.06 -7.26 9.71
N ASN A 175 3.15 -8.12 9.25
CA ASN A 175 3.42 -9.56 9.18
C ASN A 175 4.46 -9.86 8.08
N GLU A 176 5.63 -10.38 8.48
CA GLU A 176 6.76 -10.67 7.60
C GLU A 176 6.65 -11.99 6.83
N GLU A 177 5.65 -12.83 7.15
CA GLU A 177 5.37 -14.06 6.42
C GLU A 177 4.62 -13.80 5.10
N LEU A 178 3.98 -12.63 4.97
CA LEU A 178 3.37 -12.17 3.73
C LEU A 178 4.45 -11.63 2.79
N LYS A 179 5.05 -12.53 2.03
CA LYS A 179 6.11 -12.19 1.07
C LYS A 179 5.54 -11.71 -0.26
N GLY A 180 6.32 -10.88 -0.96
CA GLY A 180 5.99 -10.37 -2.29
C GLY A 180 4.98 -9.23 -2.24
N TYR A 181 4.00 -9.23 -3.14
CA TYR A 181 3.09 -8.11 -3.35
C TYR A 181 1.67 -8.41 -2.88
N GLY A 182 1.12 -7.52 -2.06
CA GLY A 182 -0.31 -7.36 -1.80
C GLY A 182 -0.83 -8.07 -0.55
N HIS A 183 -1.85 -7.45 0.03
CA HIS A 183 -2.58 -7.83 1.23
C HIS A 183 -1.80 -7.72 2.56
N GLU A 184 -0.52 -7.27 2.56
CA GLU A 184 0.14 -6.85 3.79
C GLU A 184 -0.59 -5.69 4.46
N ASP A 185 -1.08 -4.74 3.65
CA ASP A 185 -1.92 -3.63 4.08
C ASP A 185 -3.28 -4.09 4.64
N THR A 186 -3.88 -5.08 4.00
CA THR A 186 -5.18 -5.62 4.41
C THR A 186 -5.12 -6.28 5.78
N LEU A 187 -4.13 -7.16 6.01
CA LEU A 187 -3.95 -7.82 7.29
C LEU A 187 -3.61 -6.80 8.38
N PHE A 188 -2.71 -5.85 8.08
CA PHE A 188 -2.36 -4.80 9.02
C PHE A 188 -3.59 -3.96 9.43
N GLY A 189 -4.44 -3.57 8.47
CA GLY A 189 -5.69 -2.88 8.76
C GLY A 189 -6.65 -3.69 9.64
N ILE A 190 -6.73 -5.00 9.47
CA ILE A 190 -7.53 -5.90 10.33
C ILE A 190 -6.98 -5.91 11.75
N LEU A 191 -5.67 -6.00 11.94
CA LEU A 191 -5.04 -5.97 13.25
C LEU A 191 -5.30 -4.66 13.99
N LEU A 192 -5.25 -3.52 13.27
CA LEU A 192 -5.61 -2.22 13.83
C LEU A 192 -7.08 -2.16 14.30
N ILE A 193 -8.00 -2.72 13.52
CA ILE A 193 -9.43 -2.79 13.88
C ILE A 193 -9.64 -3.64 15.14
N GLN A 194 -9.00 -4.79 15.23
CA GLN A 194 -9.09 -5.68 16.40
C GLN A 194 -8.59 -5.04 17.69
N LYS A 195 -7.59 -4.18 17.57
CA LYS A 195 -7.06 -3.40 18.70
C LYS A 195 -7.90 -2.17 19.02
N ASN A 196 -9.03 -1.96 18.32
CA ASN A 196 -9.88 -0.78 18.46
C ASN A 196 -9.11 0.54 18.29
N CYS A 197 -8.10 0.54 17.38
CA CYS A 197 -7.30 1.72 17.13
C CYS A 197 -8.15 2.84 16.51
N LYS A 198 -7.89 4.07 16.92
CA LYS A 198 -8.50 5.28 16.36
C LYS A 198 -7.86 5.58 14.99
N ILE A 199 -8.53 5.19 13.91
CA ILE A 199 -8.09 5.46 12.54
C ILE A 199 -8.87 6.66 12.00
N GLU A 200 -8.18 7.73 11.66
CA GLU A 200 -8.76 8.92 11.04
C GLU A 200 -8.24 9.11 9.61
N HIS A 201 -8.96 9.91 8.82
CA HIS A 201 -8.66 10.15 7.43
C HIS A 201 -8.50 11.64 7.16
N LEU A 202 -7.32 12.04 6.66
CA LEU A 202 -7.01 13.39 6.24
C LEU A 202 -7.10 13.50 4.70
N GLU A 203 -7.68 14.57 4.18
CA GLU A 203 -7.63 14.84 2.74
C GLU A 203 -6.27 15.47 2.37
N ASN A 204 -5.23 14.66 2.41
CA ASN A 204 -3.84 15.03 2.13
C ASN A 204 -3.15 13.95 1.27
N PRO A 205 -3.65 13.74 0.03
CA PRO A 205 -3.23 12.62 -0.79
C PRO A 205 -1.84 12.83 -1.41
N VAL A 206 -1.13 11.73 -1.62
CA VAL A 206 0.01 11.66 -2.53
C VAL A 206 -0.43 11.25 -3.93
N LEU A 207 0.27 11.71 -4.96
CA LEU A 207 0.07 11.29 -6.34
C LEU A 207 0.95 10.06 -6.66
N ASN A 208 0.32 8.94 -7.00
CA ASN A 208 1.03 7.78 -7.54
C ASN A 208 1.26 7.96 -9.03
N LYS A 209 2.51 8.24 -9.41
CA LYS A 209 2.91 8.45 -10.83
C LYS A 209 3.07 7.15 -11.59
N HIS A 210 3.55 6.12 -10.91
CA HIS A 210 3.91 4.87 -11.59
C HIS A 210 2.67 4.00 -11.84
N LEU A 211 2.41 3.74 -13.11
CA LEU A 211 1.42 2.77 -13.53
C LEU A 211 2.10 1.56 -14.16
N ASP A 212 1.94 0.42 -13.52
CA ASP A 212 2.37 -0.87 -14.08
C ASP A 212 1.70 -1.13 -15.44
N THR A 213 2.39 -1.84 -16.32
CA THR A 213 1.74 -2.41 -17.50
C THR A 213 0.70 -3.46 -17.07
N ASN A 214 -0.32 -3.68 -17.91
CA ASN A 214 -1.36 -4.68 -17.64
C ASN A 214 -0.76 -6.06 -17.32
N LYS A 215 0.30 -6.46 -18.04
CA LYS A 215 1.00 -7.74 -17.81
C LYS A 215 1.65 -7.80 -16.42
N VAL A 216 2.35 -6.74 -16.01
CA VAL A 216 2.99 -6.65 -14.70
C VAL A 216 1.93 -6.63 -13.60
N PHE A 217 0.84 -5.86 -13.79
CA PHE A 217 -0.23 -5.78 -12.81
C PHE A 217 -0.95 -7.12 -12.62
N LEU A 218 -1.17 -7.90 -13.68
CA LEU A 218 -1.72 -9.26 -13.57
C LEU A 218 -0.77 -10.18 -12.79
N LYS A 219 0.55 -10.13 -13.05
CA LYS A 219 1.53 -10.92 -12.29
C LYS A 219 1.55 -10.52 -10.80
N LYS A 220 1.48 -9.24 -10.50
CA LYS A 220 1.34 -8.73 -9.11
C LYS A 220 0.03 -9.24 -8.47
N THR A 221 -1.07 -9.28 -9.24
CA THR A 221 -2.35 -9.81 -8.78
C THR A 221 -2.27 -11.30 -8.43
N ASP A 222 -1.56 -12.10 -9.23
CA ASP A 222 -1.35 -13.52 -8.91
C ASP A 222 -0.65 -13.72 -7.55
N ASN A 223 0.36 -12.89 -7.25
CA ASN A 223 1.05 -12.90 -5.96
C ASN A 223 0.12 -12.43 -4.82
N ALA A 224 -0.64 -11.36 -5.05
CA ALA A 224 -1.59 -10.84 -4.07
C ALA A 224 -2.65 -11.90 -3.71
N ILE A 225 -3.14 -12.68 -4.69
CA ILE A 225 -4.09 -13.77 -4.43
C ILE A 225 -3.45 -14.90 -3.60
N LEU A 226 -2.15 -15.18 -3.77
CA LEU A 226 -1.45 -16.15 -2.90
C LEU A 226 -1.42 -15.69 -1.44
N ASN A 227 -1.10 -14.42 -1.21
CA ASN A 227 -1.14 -13.84 0.13
C ASN A 227 -2.57 -13.83 0.69
N LEU A 228 -3.58 -13.50 -0.13
CA LEU A 228 -4.98 -13.53 0.32
C LEU A 228 -5.44 -14.94 0.72
N VAL A 229 -4.94 -15.99 0.06
CA VAL A 229 -5.21 -17.37 0.47
C VAL A 229 -4.60 -17.69 1.83
N LYS A 230 -3.36 -17.24 2.10
CA LYS A 230 -2.76 -17.39 3.43
C LYS A 230 -3.59 -16.70 4.50
N ILE A 231 -3.99 -15.46 4.24
CA ILE A 231 -4.86 -14.67 5.14
C ILE A 231 -6.20 -15.39 5.36
N TYR A 232 -6.81 -15.94 4.32
CA TYR A 232 -8.06 -16.67 4.44
C TYR A 232 -8.00 -17.82 5.46
N PHE A 233 -6.88 -18.52 5.59
CA PHE A 233 -6.69 -19.56 6.60
C PHE A 233 -6.50 -19.02 8.03
N MET A 234 -6.31 -17.71 8.20
CA MET A 234 -6.26 -17.05 9.51
C MET A 234 -7.65 -16.58 10.00
N ARG A 235 -8.73 -16.81 9.25
CA ARG A 235 -10.06 -16.25 9.55
C ARG A 235 -10.67 -16.70 10.88
N ASP A 236 -10.26 -17.86 11.40
CA ASP A 236 -10.73 -18.35 12.69
C ASP A 236 -10.15 -17.48 13.84
N GLN A 237 -8.95 -16.93 13.65
CA GLN A 237 -8.31 -15.98 14.55
C GLN A 237 -8.77 -14.53 14.29
N TYR A 238 -9.09 -14.19 13.03
CA TYR A 238 -9.43 -12.85 12.57
C TYR A 238 -10.73 -12.87 11.75
N PRO A 239 -11.91 -12.84 12.41
CA PRO A 239 -13.24 -12.94 11.74
C PRO A 239 -13.48 -11.86 10.67
N GLU A 240 -12.87 -10.68 10.81
CA GLU A 240 -12.95 -9.55 9.87
C GLU A 240 -12.45 -9.92 8.46
N ILE A 241 -11.66 -10.99 8.34
CA ILE A 241 -11.20 -11.51 7.05
C ILE A 241 -12.39 -11.90 6.15
N SER A 242 -13.48 -12.41 6.73
CA SER A 242 -14.70 -12.76 5.99
C SER A 242 -15.40 -11.53 5.38
N GLU A 243 -15.10 -10.31 5.88
CA GLU A 243 -15.62 -9.06 5.30
C GLU A 243 -14.88 -8.62 4.03
N ILE A 244 -13.73 -9.21 3.72
CA ILE A 244 -13.01 -8.95 2.46
C ILE A 244 -13.90 -9.37 1.29
N LYS A 245 -14.22 -8.42 0.40
CA LYS A 245 -15.22 -8.61 -0.68
C LYS A 245 -15.03 -9.90 -1.49
N LEU A 246 -13.78 -10.25 -1.82
CA LEU A 246 -13.47 -11.45 -2.59
C LEU A 246 -13.75 -12.71 -1.78
N ILE A 247 -13.38 -12.74 -0.51
CA ILE A 247 -13.60 -13.85 0.41
C ILE A 247 -15.09 -14.03 0.64
N ARG A 248 -15.80 -12.97 1.00
CA ARG A 248 -17.27 -13.00 1.19
C ARG A 248 -18.02 -13.55 -0.04
N PHE A 249 -17.59 -13.14 -1.24
CA PHE A 249 -18.19 -13.67 -2.48
C PHE A 249 -17.84 -15.14 -2.71
N TYR A 250 -16.59 -15.53 -2.42
CA TYR A 250 -16.18 -16.93 -2.47
C TYR A 250 -16.99 -17.82 -1.50
N GLU A 251 -17.20 -17.38 -0.27
CA GLU A 251 -17.96 -18.11 0.75
C GLU A 251 -19.41 -18.33 0.30
N LYS A 252 -20.06 -17.31 -0.27
CA LYS A 252 -21.41 -17.46 -0.86
C LYS A 252 -21.44 -18.54 -1.95
N ILE A 253 -20.48 -18.55 -2.85
CA ILE A 253 -20.36 -19.57 -3.92
C ILE A 253 -20.10 -20.95 -3.30
N ALA A 254 -19.31 -21.04 -2.25
CA ALA A 254 -18.99 -22.30 -1.56
C ALA A 254 -20.23 -22.88 -0.85
N GLN A 255 -21.02 -22.04 -0.16
CA GLN A 255 -22.28 -22.43 0.46
C GLN A 255 -23.31 -22.96 -0.55
N GLN A 256 -23.38 -22.36 -1.73
CA GLN A 256 -24.24 -22.80 -2.84
C GLN A 256 -23.70 -24.04 -3.58
N LYS A 257 -22.57 -24.60 -3.17
CA LYS A 257 -21.88 -25.72 -3.82
C LYS A 257 -21.44 -25.47 -5.27
N LEU A 258 -21.41 -24.19 -5.70
CA LEU A 258 -21.08 -23.78 -7.08
C LEU A 258 -19.57 -23.68 -7.35
N ARG A 259 -18.71 -23.86 -6.33
CA ARG A 259 -17.26 -23.68 -6.43
C ARG A 259 -16.62 -24.49 -7.58
N LYS A 260 -17.04 -25.76 -7.78
CA LYS A 260 -16.50 -26.63 -8.83
C LYS A 260 -16.88 -26.08 -10.22
N ILE A 261 -18.13 -25.66 -10.39
CA ILE A 261 -18.65 -25.11 -11.66
C ILE A 261 -17.92 -23.82 -12.03
N VAL A 262 -17.79 -22.89 -11.08
CA VAL A 262 -17.07 -21.62 -11.31
C VAL A 262 -15.61 -21.88 -11.67
N LEU A 263 -14.97 -22.87 -11.05
CA LEU A 263 -13.58 -23.23 -11.37
C LEU A 263 -13.44 -23.80 -12.78
N ILE A 264 -14.34 -24.68 -13.20
CA ILE A 264 -14.33 -25.26 -14.55
C ILE A 264 -14.50 -24.15 -15.58
N ILE A 265 -15.51 -23.29 -15.43
CA ILE A 265 -15.76 -22.15 -16.33
C ILE A 265 -14.50 -21.26 -16.38
N PHE A 266 -13.93 -20.93 -15.22
CA PHE A 266 -12.72 -20.10 -15.16
C PHE A 266 -11.55 -20.75 -15.93
N GLN A 267 -11.31 -22.05 -15.76
CA GLN A 267 -10.22 -22.76 -16.44
C GLN A 267 -10.41 -22.73 -17.97
N MET A 268 -11.63 -22.91 -18.45
CA MET A 268 -11.95 -22.89 -19.89
C MET A 268 -11.73 -21.50 -20.52
N ILE A 269 -12.18 -20.43 -19.85
CA ILE A 269 -12.14 -19.08 -20.44
C ILE A 269 -10.93 -18.26 -20.01
N ARG A 270 -10.12 -18.73 -19.05
CA ARG A 270 -8.95 -18.01 -18.52
C ARG A 270 -8.00 -17.49 -19.60
N PRO A 271 -7.62 -18.24 -20.65
CA PRO A 271 -6.73 -17.72 -21.70
C PRO A 271 -7.29 -16.46 -22.36
N PHE A 272 -8.60 -16.46 -22.67
CA PHE A 272 -9.30 -15.31 -23.26
C PHE A 272 -9.35 -14.13 -22.29
N VAL A 273 -9.73 -14.38 -21.04
CA VAL A 273 -9.77 -13.35 -19.99
C VAL A 273 -8.40 -12.68 -19.85
N VAL A 274 -7.33 -13.47 -19.73
CA VAL A 274 -5.95 -12.95 -19.62
C VAL A 274 -5.55 -12.15 -20.85
N PHE A 275 -5.86 -12.64 -22.06
CA PHE A 275 -5.58 -11.94 -23.31
C PHE A 275 -6.24 -10.56 -23.34
N PHE A 276 -7.55 -10.47 -23.06
CA PHE A 276 -8.27 -9.19 -23.07
C PHE A 276 -7.77 -8.24 -21.98
N LEU A 277 -7.50 -8.74 -20.77
CA LEU A 277 -6.94 -7.95 -19.68
C LEU A 277 -5.56 -7.39 -20.04
N GLN A 278 -4.68 -8.20 -20.64
CA GLN A 278 -3.35 -7.76 -21.09
C GLN A 278 -3.40 -6.70 -22.20
N LYS A 279 -4.36 -6.81 -23.11
CA LYS A 279 -4.55 -5.85 -24.22
C LYS A 279 -5.27 -4.56 -23.79
N GLY A 280 -5.74 -4.47 -22.53
CA GLY A 280 -6.49 -3.31 -22.05
C GLY A 280 -7.92 -3.22 -22.59
N TYR A 281 -8.46 -4.31 -23.13
CA TYR A 281 -9.88 -4.46 -23.48
C TYR A 281 -10.58 -5.18 -22.35
N PHE A 282 -11.12 -4.47 -21.36
CA PHE A 282 -11.73 -5.14 -20.24
C PHE A 282 -12.79 -4.30 -19.54
N ILE A 283 -13.57 -5.01 -18.76
CA ILE A 283 -14.56 -4.47 -17.82
C ILE A 283 -14.11 -4.89 -16.39
N LEU A 284 -14.29 -4.02 -15.39
CA LEU A 284 -13.83 -4.31 -14.02
C LEU A 284 -14.35 -5.64 -13.45
N TRP A 285 -15.57 -6.06 -13.82
CA TRP A 285 -16.09 -7.36 -13.39
C TRP A 285 -15.30 -8.56 -13.95
N MET A 286 -14.72 -8.44 -15.17
CA MET A 286 -13.86 -9.48 -15.74
C MET A 286 -12.58 -9.66 -14.91
N PHE A 287 -12.01 -8.56 -14.42
CA PHE A 287 -10.86 -8.60 -13.52
C PHE A 287 -11.25 -9.17 -12.15
N ASP A 288 -12.43 -8.82 -11.62
CA ASP A 288 -12.95 -9.41 -10.38
C ASP A 288 -13.19 -10.91 -10.52
N PHE A 289 -13.74 -11.36 -11.66
CA PHE A 289 -13.88 -12.78 -11.99
C PHE A 289 -12.52 -13.50 -12.10
N TYR A 290 -11.52 -12.85 -12.71
CA TYR A 290 -10.15 -13.38 -12.78
C TYR A 290 -9.57 -13.61 -11.38
N LYS A 291 -9.68 -12.63 -10.48
CA LYS A 291 -9.24 -12.77 -9.09
C LYS A 291 -9.94 -13.90 -8.36
N LEU A 292 -11.26 -14.02 -8.51
CA LEU A 292 -12.05 -15.08 -7.91
C LEU A 292 -11.63 -16.46 -8.40
N GLY A 293 -11.48 -16.65 -9.69
CA GLY A 293 -11.04 -17.91 -10.28
C GLY A 293 -9.64 -18.33 -9.82
N LEU A 294 -8.72 -17.37 -9.70
CA LEU A 294 -7.40 -17.61 -9.13
C LEU A 294 -7.49 -18.03 -7.65
N PHE A 295 -8.30 -17.34 -6.86
CA PHE A 295 -8.49 -17.63 -5.44
C PHE A 295 -9.05 -19.05 -5.23
N ILE A 296 -10.13 -19.41 -5.94
CA ILE A 296 -10.72 -20.75 -5.90
C ILE A 296 -9.69 -21.83 -6.28
N ARG A 297 -8.87 -21.56 -7.30
CA ARG A 297 -7.84 -22.50 -7.75
C ARG A 297 -6.76 -22.73 -6.69
N LYS A 298 -6.32 -21.64 -6.04
CA LYS A 298 -5.23 -21.67 -5.06
C LYS A 298 -5.62 -22.25 -3.70
N ILE A 299 -6.89 -22.09 -3.28
CA ILE A 299 -7.40 -22.75 -2.05
C ILE A 299 -7.42 -24.27 -2.19
N LYS A 300 -7.51 -24.80 -3.43
CA LYS A 300 -7.54 -26.26 -3.67
C LYS A 300 -6.17 -26.90 -3.80
N SER A 301 -5.14 -26.10 -4.10
CA SER A 301 -3.76 -26.57 -4.19
C SER A 301 -3.09 -26.54 -2.84
#